data_7aab1adb0ed18fb873a10bc058ba6c5b
#
_entry.id   7aab1adb0ed18fb873a10bc058ba6c5b
#
_cell.length_a   1.000
_cell.length_b   1.000
_cell.length_c   1.000
_cell.angle_alpha   90.00
_cell.angle_beta   90.00
_cell.angle_gamma   90.00
#
_symmetry.space_group_name_H-M   'P 1'
#
loop_
_entity.id
_entity.type
_entity.pdbx_description
1 polymer ?
#
loop_
_entity_poly.entity_id
_entity_poly.type
_entity_poly.pdbx_seq_one_letter_code
_entity_poly.pdbx_strand_id
1 'polypeptide(L)'
;AAGGVLGKVISEAGIVTYITEHASFLSNVGIFFPFIIAAILKTAQGSSTVAITTTAGILGLYSAEGSLMSALGLTSPFAAALTVMAIGAGAMTVSHANDSYFWVVTNFGGMKAEDGYKTQTMCTLLMGLASIVFIWIISLFFH
;
A
#
# COMPACT_ATOMS: atom_id res chain seq x y z
N ALA A 1 -6.49 -9.46 -13.28
CA ALA A 1 -6.41 -10.93 -13.13
C ALA A 1 -5.15 -11.37 -12.38
N ALA A 2 -3.92 -11.08 -12.85
CA ALA A 2 -2.69 -11.57 -12.22
C ALA A 2 -2.48 -11.08 -10.76
N GLY A 3 -2.77 -9.82 -10.44
CA GLY A 3 -2.63 -9.29 -9.09
C GLY A 3 -3.55 -9.96 -8.06
N GLY A 4 -4.79 -10.29 -8.47
CA GLY A 4 -5.71 -11.03 -7.61
C GLY A 4 -5.26 -12.48 -7.38
N VAL A 5 -4.65 -13.11 -8.38
CA VAL A 5 -4.05 -14.46 -8.22
C VAL A 5 -2.87 -14.41 -7.26
N LEU A 6 -1.98 -13.43 -7.40
CA LEU A 6 -0.86 -13.25 -6.47
C LEU A 6 -1.34 -13.02 -5.03
N GLY A 7 -2.35 -12.17 -4.83
CA GLY A 7 -2.95 -11.93 -3.51
C GLY A 7 -3.51 -13.22 -2.90
N LYS A 8 -4.18 -14.06 -3.70
CA LYS A 8 -4.70 -15.33 -3.26
C LYS A 8 -3.58 -16.32 -2.90
N VAL A 9 -2.54 -16.42 -3.71
CA VAL A 9 -1.36 -17.28 -3.43
C VAL A 9 -0.69 -16.85 -2.12
N ILE A 10 -0.49 -15.56 -1.89
CA ILE A 10 0.08 -15.01 -0.65
C ILE A 10 -0.80 -15.37 0.56
N SER A 11 -2.12 -15.26 0.41
CA SER A 11 -3.08 -15.62 1.47
C SER A 11 -3.05 -17.12 1.77
N GLU A 12 -3.03 -17.97 0.75
CA GLU A 12 -2.99 -19.44 0.90
C GLU A 12 -1.62 -19.96 1.35
N ALA A 13 -0.55 -19.21 1.12
CA ALA A 13 0.79 -19.54 1.62
C ALA A 13 0.94 -19.41 3.15
N GLY A 14 -0.13 -19.09 3.88
CA GLY A 14 -0.12 -18.99 5.33
C GLY A 14 0.51 -17.69 5.87
N ILE A 15 0.89 -16.77 5.00
CA ILE A 15 1.48 -15.49 5.39
C ILE A 15 0.49 -14.67 6.20
N VAL A 16 -0.79 -14.68 5.80
CA VAL A 16 -1.87 -14.00 6.53
C VAL A 16 -2.02 -14.59 7.93
N THR A 17 -2.03 -15.91 8.05
CA THR A 17 -2.12 -16.62 9.34
C THR A 17 -0.93 -16.29 10.24
N TYR A 18 0.29 -16.36 9.69
CA TYR A 18 1.51 -16.00 10.43
C TYR A 18 1.47 -14.56 10.95
N ILE A 19 1.01 -13.63 10.12
CA ILE A 19 0.87 -12.22 10.50
C ILE A 19 -0.21 -12.05 11.58
N THR A 20 -1.36 -12.75 11.48
CA THR A 20 -2.44 -12.66 12.48
C THR A 20 -2.05 -13.29 13.82
N GLU A 21 -1.26 -14.34 13.83
CA GLU A 21 -0.73 -14.94 15.06
C GLU A 21 0.25 -14.02 15.80
N HIS A 22 0.90 -13.10 15.10
CA HIS A 22 1.78 -12.07 15.66
C HIS A 22 1.07 -10.71 15.79
N ALA A 23 -0.25 -10.72 15.89
CA ALA A 23 -1.13 -9.54 15.83
C ALA A 23 -0.89 -8.50 16.93
N SER A 24 -0.27 -8.85 18.06
CA SER A 24 0.08 -7.88 19.13
C SER A 24 1.02 -6.75 18.64
N PHE A 25 1.85 -7.01 17.63
CA PHE A 25 2.66 -6.00 16.96
C PHE A 25 1.84 -5.19 15.95
N LEU A 26 0.89 -5.83 15.29
CA LEU A 26 0.08 -5.25 14.21
C LEU A 26 -0.90 -4.19 14.69
N SER A 27 -1.49 -4.37 15.88
CA SER A 27 -2.41 -3.38 16.46
C SER A 27 -1.74 -2.02 16.68
N ASN A 28 -0.43 -2.01 16.93
CA ASN A 28 0.34 -0.78 17.08
C ASN A 28 0.69 -0.11 15.72
N VAL A 29 0.68 -0.85 14.63
CA VAL A 29 1.00 -0.33 13.29
C VAL A 29 -0.24 0.26 12.62
N GLY A 30 -1.44 -0.27 12.91
CA GLY A 30 -2.73 0.28 12.46
C GLY A 30 -2.76 0.63 10.98
N ILE A 31 -3.10 1.89 10.69
CA ILE A 31 -3.28 2.41 9.32
C ILE A 31 -1.97 2.44 8.50
N PHE A 32 -0.80 2.38 9.13
CA PHE A 32 0.48 2.33 8.42
C PHE A 32 0.74 0.98 7.74
N PHE A 33 0.15 -0.11 8.24
CA PHE A 33 0.35 -1.44 7.69
C PHE A 33 -0.08 -1.56 6.23
N PRO A 34 -1.31 -1.18 5.83
CA PRO A 34 -1.74 -1.19 4.44
C PRO A 34 -0.84 -0.36 3.52
N PHE A 35 -0.38 0.80 3.98
CA PHE A 35 0.54 1.67 3.25
C PHE A 35 1.88 0.97 3.00
N ILE A 36 2.48 0.38 4.04
CA ILE A 36 3.79 -0.29 3.97
C ILE A 36 3.73 -1.47 3.00
N ILE A 37 2.72 -2.34 3.10
CA ILE A 37 2.58 -3.48 2.18
C ILE A 37 2.42 -3.02 0.74
N ALA A 38 1.57 -2.02 0.49
CA ALA A 38 1.38 -1.48 -0.85
C ALA A 38 2.67 -0.84 -1.41
N ALA A 39 3.42 -0.12 -0.59
CA ALA A 39 4.70 0.49 -0.98
C ALA A 39 5.77 -0.56 -1.30
N ILE A 40 5.88 -1.62 -0.49
CA ILE A 40 6.79 -2.74 -0.74
C ILE A 40 6.43 -3.43 -2.06
N LEU A 41 5.17 -3.79 -2.25
CA LEU A 41 4.70 -4.43 -3.48
C LEU A 41 4.92 -3.53 -4.70
N LYS A 42 4.64 -2.24 -4.60
CA LYS A 42 4.88 -1.26 -5.67
C LYS A 42 6.36 -1.20 -6.03
N THR A 43 7.23 -1.08 -5.03
CA THR A 43 8.67 -1.01 -5.24
C THR A 43 9.23 -2.29 -5.87
N ALA A 44 8.73 -3.46 -5.43
CA ALA A 44 9.21 -4.75 -5.92
C ALA A 44 8.79 -5.05 -7.36
N GLN A 45 7.54 -4.73 -7.76
CA GLN A 45 6.96 -5.17 -9.03
C GLN A 45 6.60 -4.04 -10.02
N GLY A 46 6.66 -2.78 -9.60
CA GLY A 46 6.51 -1.59 -10.44
C GLY A 46 5.09 -1.20 -10.83
N SER A 47 4.06 -1.98 -10.50
CA SER A 47 2.66 -1.69 -10.89
C SER A 47 1.82 -1.23 -9.70
N SER A 48 1.33 0.01 -9.74
CA SER A 48 0.40 0.53 -8.72
C SER A 48 -0.90 -0.28 -8.67
N THR A 49 -1.46 -0.65 -9.82
CA THR A 49 -2.71 -1.44 -9.89
C THR A 49 -2.55 -2.80 -9.21
N VAL A 50 -1.44 -3.50 -9.46
CA VAL A 50 -1.17 -4.79 -8.84
C VAL A 50 -0.91 -4.60 -7.34
N ALA A 51 -0.17 -3.57 -6.93
CA ALA A 51 0.06 -3.27 -5.51
C ALA A 51 -1.27 -3.03 -4.78
N ILE A 52 -2.17 -2.22 -5.35
CA ILE A 52 -3.49 -1.93 -4.76
C ILE A 52 -4.33 -3.22 -4.63
N THR A 53 -4.50 -3.94 -5.72
CA THR A 53 -5.39 -5.11 -5.74
C THR A 53 -4.86 -6.26 -4.88
N THR A 54 -3.54 -6.45 -4.86
CA THR A 54 -2.89 -7.48 -4.03
C THR A 54 -2.98 -7.11 -2.55
N THR A 55 -2.67 -5.88 -2.17
CA THR A 55 -2.76 -5.42 -0.78
C THR A 55 -4.20 -5.52 -0.27
N ALA A 56 -5.17 -5.08 -1.05
CA ALA A 56 -6.59 -5.20 -0.68
C ALA A 56 -7.01 -6.67 -0.51
N GLY A 57 -6.53 -7.56 -1.38
CA GLY A 57 -6.78 -9.00 -1.27
C GLY A 57 -6.17 -9.64 -0.03
N ILE A 58 -4.97 -9.20 0.39
CA ILE A 58 -4.30 -9.67 1.61
C ILE A 58 -5.05 -9.21 2.86
N LEU A 59 -5.49 -7.95 2.89
CA LEU A 59 -6.18 -7.37 4.05
C LEU A 59 -7.57 -7.97 4.29
N GLY A 60 -8.25 -8.36 3.23
CA GLY A 60 -9.62 -8.86 3.29
C GLY A 60 -10.66 -7.78 3.56
N LEU A 61 -11.88 -8.20 3.91
CA LEU A 61 -12.98 -7.28 4.18
C LEU A 61 -12.97 -6.83 5.64
N TYR A 62 -13.23 -5.55 5.88
CA TYR A 62 -13.30 -4.97 7.23
C TYR A 62 -14.40 -5.62 8.11
N SER A 63 -15.44 -6.17 7.49
CA SER A 63 -16.55 -6.84 8.16
C SER A 63 -16.34 -8.34 8.36
N ALA A 64 -15.26 -8.92 7.83
CA ALA A 64 -14.99 -10.35 7.94
C ALA A 64 -14.17 -10.66 9.21
N GLU A 65 -14.73 -11.52 10.06
CA GLU A 65 -14.01 -12.04 11.21
C GLU A 65 -12.78 -12.82 10.76
N GLY A 66 -11.64 -12.62 11.43
CA GLY A 66 -10.37 -13.25 11.07
C GLY A 66 -9.64 -12.61 9.90
N SER A 67 -10.15 -11.51 9.33
CA SER A 67 -9.41 -10.72 8.34
C SER A 67 -8.25 -9.95 8.98
N LEU A 68 -7.23 -9.60 8.17
CA LEU A 68 -6.16 -8.71 8.66
C LEU A 68 -6.69 -7.32 9.02
N MET A 69 -7.74 -6.83 8.37
CA MET A 69 -8.37 -5.58 8.76
C MET A 69 -8.96 -5.65 10.17
N SER A 70 -9.58 -6.78 10.53
CA SER A 70 -10.07 -7.03 11.89
C SER A 70 -8.91 -7.09 12.90
N ALA A 71 -7.82 -7.80 12.58
CA ALA A 71 -6.64 -7.90 13.43
C ALA A 71 -5.94 -6.54 13.65
N LEU A 72 -6.03 -5.63 12.68
CA LEU A 72 -5.50 -4.26 12.75
C LEU A 72 -6.43 -3.28 13.50
N GLY A 73 -7.63 -3.71 13.90
CA GLY A 73 -8.65 -2.84 14.49
C GLY A 73 -9.36 -1.91 13.48
N LEU A 74 -9.20 -2.16 12.19
CA LEU A 74 -9.76 -1.34 11.10
C LEU A 74 -11.15 -1.85 10.68
N THR A 75 -12.08 -1.94 11.63
CA THR A 75 -13.39 -2.63 11.46
C THR A 75 -14.55 -1.71 11.13
N SER A 76 -14.36 -0.39 11.18
CA SER A 76 -15.42 0.55 10.81
C SER A 76 -15.42 0.89 9.31
N PRO A 77 -16.57 1.30 8.72
CA PRO A 77 -16.62 1.76 7.33
C PRO A 77 -15.68 2.95 7.06
N PHE A 78 -15.49 3.81 8.06
CA PHE A 78 -14.59 4.94 7.97
C PHE A 78 -13.12 4.48 7.95
N ALA A 79 -12.75 3.56 8.85
CA ALA A 79 -11.42 2.96 8.86
C ALA A 79 -11.12 2.21 7.54
N ALA A 80 -12.14 1.55 6.95
CA ALA A 80 -12.01 0.92 5.64
C ALA A 80 -11.72 1.95 4.53
N ALA A 81 -12.40 3.10 4.55
CA ALA A 81 -12.12 4.18 3.60
C ALA A 81 -10.70 4.73 3.75
N LEU A 82 -10.24 4.97 4.98
CA LEU A 82 -8.86 5.40 5.25
C LEU A 82 -7.84 4.33 4.82
N THR A 83 -8.18 3.04 4.99
CA THR A 83 -7.34 1.93 4.54
C THR A 83 -7.17 1.95 3.02
N VAL A 84 -8.23 2.17 2.26
CA VAL A 84 -8.15 2.29 0.79
C VAL A 84 -7.27 3.47 0.40
N MET A 85 -7.38 4.60 1.09
CA MET A 85 -6.51 5.76 0.85
C MET A 85 -5.05 5.45 1.18
N ALA A 86 -4.78 4.74 2.29
CA ALA A 86 -3.44 4.33 2.68
C ALA A 86 -2.80 3.37 1.67
N ILE A 87 -3.56 2.40 1.16
CA ILE A 87 -3.14 1.51 0.07
C ILE A 87 -2.79 2.33 -1.18
N GLY A 88 -3.64 3.27 -1.57
CA GLY A 88 -3.41 4.15 -2.71
C GLY A 88 -2.14 4.98 -2.56
N ALA A 89 -1.94 5.58 -1.39
CA ALA A 89 -0.74 6.34 -1.06
C ALA A 89 0.53 5.46 -1.14
N GLY A 90 0.50 4.26 -0.56
CA GLY A 90 1.61 3.30 -0.64
C GLY A 90 1.90 2.85 -2.06
N ALA A 91 0.87 2.56 -2.85
CA ALA A 91 1.00 2.14 -4.24
C ALA A 91 1.49 3.24 -5.20
N MET A 92 1.54 4.50 -4.78
CA MET A 92 2.15 5.60 -5.52
C MET A 92 3.58 5.91 -5.06
N THR A 93 3.97 5.41 -3.89
CA THR A 93 5.26 5.71 -3.28
C THR A 93 6.39 5.04 -4.06
N VAL A 94 7.49 5.78 -4.26
CA VAL A 94 8.73 5.33 -4.92
C VAL A 94 8.50 4.81 -6.35
N SER A 95 8.11 5.69 -7.26
CA SER A 95 8.12 5.39 -8.71
C SER A 95 9.55 5.43 -9.24
N HIS A 96 10.04 4.32 -9.77
CA HIS A 96 11.41 4.19 -10.30
C HIS A 96 11.44 3.33 -11.59
N ALA A 97 12.63 2.96 -12.07
CA ALA A 97 12.81 2.34 -13.39
C ALA A 97 12.04 1.04 -13.65
N ASN A 98 11.52 0.34 -12.64
CA ASN A 98 10.65 -0.82 -12.83
C ASN A 98 9.17 -0.43 -13.09
N ASP A 99 8.83 0.84 -12.98
CA ASP A 99 7.50 1.39 -13.13
C ASP A 99 7.34 2.06 -14.50
N SER A 100 6.32 1.66 -15.25
CA SER A 100 6.01 2.28 -16.55
C SER A 100 5.72 3.78 -16.44
N TYR A 101 5.14 4.23 -15.32
CA TYR A 101 4.87 5.65 -15.07
C TYR A 101 6.16 6.48 -14.97
N PHE A 102 7.22 5.93 -14.38
CA PHE A 102 8.53 6.57 -14.36
C PHE A 102 9.02 6.87 -15.79
N TRP A 103 8.93 5.90 -16.69
CA TRP A 103 9.36 6.06 -18.09
C TRP A 103 8.44 6.99 -18.88
N VAL A 104 7.15 7.00 -18.61
CA VAL A 104 6.23 7.95 -19.23
C VAL A 104 6.63 9.38 -18.86
N VAL A 105 6.82 9.67 -17.57
CA VAL A 105 7.17 11.02 -17.12
C VAL A 105 8.54 11.44 -17.64
N THR A 106 9.55 10.59 -17.57
CA THR A 106 10.91 10.93 -18.00
C THR A 106 11.00 11.13 -19.51
N ASN A 107 10.37 10.25 -20.32
CA ASN A 107 10.40 10.36 -21.77
C ASN A 107 9.63 11.58 -22.27
N PHE A 108 8.41 11.82 -21.79
CA PHE A 108 7.65 13.01 -22.20
C PHE A 108 8.22 14.31 -21.66
N GLY A 109 8.88 14.26 -20.51
CA GLY A 109 9.61 15.41 -19.93
C GLY A 109 10.97 15.68 -20.56
N GLY A 110 11.42 14.85 -21.51
CA GLY A 110 12.76 14.98 -22.11
C GLY A 110 13.91 14.81 -21.11
N MET A 111 13.66 14.11 -20.00
CA MET A 111 14.61 13.90 -18.91
C MET A 111 15.44 12.63 -19.12
N LYS A 112 16.69 12.66 -18.68
CA LYS A 112 17.47 11.43 -18.53
C LYS A 112 16.97 10.62 -17.31
N ALA A 113 17.19 9.31 -17.31
CA ALA A 113 16.80 8.47 -16.20
C ALA A 113 17.38 8.95 -14.85
N GLU A 114 18.62 9.45 -14.84
CA GLU A 114 19.25 10.00 -13.64
C GLU A 114 18.48 11.21 -13.07
N ASP A 115 17.96 12.07 -13.92
CA ASP A 115 17.13 13.21 -13.52
C ASP A 115 15.76 12.74 -13.03
N GLY A 116 15.20 11.67 -13.64
CA GLY A 116 14.00 11.01 -13.20
C GLY A 116 14.10 10.48 -11.77
N TYR A 117 15.22 9.90 -11.39
CA TYR A 117 15.45 9.46 -9.99
C TYR A 117 15.50 10.63 -9.02
N LYS A 118 16.11 11.74 -9.40
CA LYS A 118 16.23 12.94 -8.55
C LYS A 118 14.93 13.74 -8.45
N THR A 119 14.03 13.61 -9.42
CA THR A 119 12.77 14.36 -9.50
C THR A 119 11.58 13.46 -9.23
N GLN A 120 11.19 12.63 -10.21
CA GLN A 120 9.98 11.81 -10.16
C GLN A 120 9.97 10.85 -8.97
N THR A 121 11.07 10.12 -8.73
CA THR A 121 11.18 9.17 -7.62
C THR A 121 11.10 9.88 -6.28
N MET A 122 11.81 10.99 -6.12
CA MET A 122 11.79 11.78 -4.88
C MET A 122 10.42 12.43 -4.64
N CYS A 123 9.80 12.98 -5.69
CA CYS A 123 8.47 13.56 -5.58
C CYS A 123 7.43 12.50 -5.14
N THR A 124 7.42 11.32 -5.75
CA THR A 124 6.48 10.25 -5.38
C THR A 124 6.74 9.70 -3.98
N LEU A 125 8.00 9.63 -3.55
CA LEU A 125 8.35 9.28 -2.17
C LEU A 125 7.77 10.32 -1.18
N LEU A 126 8.03 11.60 -1.40
CA LEU A 126 7.54 12.67 -0.54
C LEU A 126 6.00 12.73 -0.53
N MET A 127 5.36 12.57 -1.68
CA MET A 127 3.89 12.52 -1.78
C MET A 127 3.31 11.36 -0.99
N GLY A 128 3.88 10.17 -1.10
CA GLY A 128 3.43 9.00 -0.35
C GLY A 128 3.57 9.18 1.15
N LEU A 129 4.71 9.68 1.61
CA LEU A 129 4.97 9.95 3.04
C LEU A 129 4.06 11.05 3.58
N ALA A 130 3.88 12.14 2.85
CA ALA A 130 2.95 13.20 3.25
C ALA A 130 1.51 12.68 3.33
N SER A 131 1.09 11.90 2.34
CA SER A 131 -0.26 11.33 2.30
C SER A 131 -0.54 10.43 3.50
N ILE A 132 0.39 9.52 3.86
CA ILE A 132 0.16 8.63 5.01
C ILE A 132 0.14 9.41 6.33
N VAL A 133 0.93 10.47 6.47
CA VAL A 133 0.89 11.33 7.66
C VAL A 133 -0.48 12.02 7.78
N PHE A 134 -1.03 12.57 6.69
CA PHE A 134 -2.37 13.17 6.71
C PHE A 134 -3.47 12.14 7.00
N ILE A 135 -3.40 10.95 6.40
CA ILE A 135 -4.35 9.87 6.67
C ILE A 135 -4.28 9.46 8.15
N TRP A 136 -3.09 9.35 8.71
CA TRP A 136 -2.89 9.05 10.14
C TRP A 136 -3.47 10.15 11.03
N ILE A 137 -3.21 11.42 10.75
CA ILE A 137 -3.80 12.53 11.50
C ILE A 137 -5.33 12.46 11.47
N ILE A 138 -5.93 12.22 10.28
CA ILE A 138 -7.38 12.09 10.15
C ILE A 138 -7.87 10.89 10.99
N SER A 139 -7.16 9.78 11.01
CA SER A 139 -7.54 8.60 11.80
C SER A 139 -7.61 8.86 13.30
N LEU A 140 -6.86 9.84 13.82
CA LEU A 140 -6.90 10.19 15.24
C LEU A 140 -8.19 10.91 15.68
N PHE A 141 -8.89 11.54 14.75
CA PHE A 141 -10.12 12.30 15.05
C PHE A 141 -11.39 11.47 14.96
N PHE A 142 -11.32 10.26 14.45
CA PHE A 142 -12.49 9.43 14.12
C PHE A 142 -12.33 7.99 14.64
N HIS A 143 -11.97 7.89 15.90
CA HIS A 143 -11.97 6.62 16.62
C HIS A 143 -13.35 6.29 17.15
#